data_7fc477e6424aa8d8ebf2f462cb9c0abe
#
_entry.id   7fc477e6424aa8d8ebf2f462cb9c0abe
#
_cell.length_a   1.000
_cell.length_b   1.000
_cell.length_c   1.000
_cell.angle_alpha   90.00
_cell.angle_beta   90.00
_cell.angle_gamma   90.00
#
_symmetry.space_group_name_H-M   'P 1'
#
loop_
_entity.id
_entity.type
_entity.pdbx_description
1 polymer ?
#
loop_
_entity_poly.entity_id
_entity_poly.type
_entity_poly.pdbx_seq_one_letter_code
_entity_poly.pdbx_strand_id
1 'polypeptide(L)'
;LFYQEERYVGTKVYHQNLRPDALVERLVDVMTADFGQLELETQRSRVTVLVSKKGKVTLRERAKTAQGSAPDFSHDRQKQYILPQDVPVPFLVELGVQTAEGKVVKAKYDKFRQINRYLEFVRDILVYLPRENGRPLRIIDFGCGKSYLTFALYYYLKVMNKYDICVIGLDLKKDVIENCQALADKFGYDGLQFQVGDIGSYQGDTEEVDMVVTLHACDTATDHALAKAVKWNARVILSVPCCQHELNRQISCSALEPVLKYGLIRERMAALITDAVRANLLEEYGYDTQILEFIDMEHTPKNILIRAVRKKHMKYRAGTKEQGALQQLEALLQIDPTLRELLKEVELFR
;
A
#
# COMPACT_ATOMS: atom_id res chain seq x y z
N LEU A 1 -27.42 27.56 -6.09
CA LEU A 1 -26.62 26.71 -6.97
C LEU A 1 -25.59 27.59 -7.70
N PHE A 2 -24.34 27.19 -7.74
CA PHE A 2 -23.30 27.80 -8.52
C PHE A 2 -22.70 26.75 -9.47
N TYR A 3 -22.22 27.22 -10.62
CA TYR A 3 -21.44 26.40 -11.57
C TYR A 3 -19.99 26.84 -11.50
N GLN A 4 -19.05 25.91 -11.48
CA GLN A 4 -17.63 26.18 -11.52
C GLN A 4 -17.15 26.19 -12.98
N GLU A 5 -16.60 27.30 -13.43
CA GLU A 5 -15.85 27.38 -14.69
C GLU A 5 -14.38 27.07 -14.42
N GLU A 6 -13.82 26.14 -15.18
CA GLU A 6 -12.38 25.92 -15.27
C GLU A 6 -11.93 26.26 -16.69
N ARG A 7 -11.07 27.27 -16.82
CA ARG A 7 -10.57 27.74 -18.12
C ARG A 7 -9.08 27.49 -18.22
N TYR A 8 -8.71 26.69 -19.19
CA TYR A 8 -7.32 26.38 -19.51
C TYR A 8 -6.79 27.31 -20.59
N VAL A 9 -5.72 28.06 -20.31
CA VAL A 9 -5.03 28.95 -21.25
C VAL A 9 -3.54 28.64 -21.20
N GLY A 10 -3.05 27.89 -22.17
CA GLY A 10 -1.68 27.36 -22.16
C GLY A 10 -1.47 26.44 -20.94
N THR A 11 -0.51 26.81 -20.08
CA THR A 11 -0.21 26.07 -18.84
C THR A 11 -0.96 26.57 -17.60
N LYS A 12 -1.81 27.59 -17.75
CA LYS A 12 -2.54 28.21 -16.63
C LYS A 12 -3.99 27.77 -16.62
N VAL A 13 -4.52 27.54 -15.39
CA VAL A 13 -5.92 27.23 -15.16
C VAL A 13 -6.53 28.37 -14.34
N TYR A 14 -7.69 28.84 -14.79
CA TYR A 14 -8.47 29.89 -14.11
C TYR A 14 -9.76 29.28 -13.62
N HIS A 15 -10.13 29.57 -12.38
CA HIS A 15 -11.36 29.10 -11.76
C HIS A 15 -12.30 30.27 -11.45
N GLN A 16 -13.58 30.11 -11.78
CA GLN A 16 -14.61 31.08 -11.44
C GLN A 16 -15.93 30.37 -11.08
N ASN A 17 -16.64 30.88 -10.08
CA ASN A 17 -17.96 30.38 -9.73
C ASN A 17 -19.02 31.31 -10.35
N LEU A 18 -19.92 30.75 -11.16
CA LEU A 18 -20.95 31.47 -11.89
C LEU A 18 -22.34 31.11 -11.38
N ARG A 19 -23.24 32.08 -11.33
CA ARG A 19 -24.68 31.84 -11.17
C ARG A 19 -25.25 31.30 -12.49
N PRO A 20 -26.43 30.61 -12.46
CA PRO A 20 -27.00 30.02 -13.67
C PRO A 20 -27.20 30.98 -14.84
N ASP A 21 -27.66 32.20 -14.55
CA ASP A 21 -27.83 33.29 -15.52
C ASP A 21 -26.51 33.73 -16.15
N ALA A 22 -25.51 34.00 -15.31
CA ALA A 22 -24.18 34.36 -15.76
C ALA A 22 -23.47 33.23 -16.52
N LEU A 23 -23.77 31.96 -16.20
CA LEU A 23 -23.24 30.81 -16.96
C LEU A 23 -23.76 30.81 -18.40
N VAL A 24 -25.04 31.07 -18.61
CA VAL A 24 -25.65 31.11 -19.97
C VAL A 24 -25.00 32.20 -20.81
N GLU A 25 -24.89 33.40 -20.28
CA GLU A 25 -24.22 34.53 -20.95
C GLU A 25 -22.76 34.16 -21.27
N ARG A 26 -22.04 33.61 -20.32
CA ARG A 26 -20.66 33.18 -20.48
C ARG A 26 -20.48 32.12 -21.57
N LEU A 27 -21.39 31.12 -21.64
CA LEU A 27 -21.36 30.08 -22.68
C LEU A 27 -21.58 30.67 -24.07
N VAL A 28 -22.52 31.62 -24.22
CA VAL A 28 -22.74 32.34 -25.48
C VAL A 28 -21.49 33.09 -25.92
N ASP A 29 -20.86 33.83 -25.02
CA ASP A 29 -19.63 34.59 -25.30
C ASP A 29 -18.50 33.67 -25.80
N VAL A 30 -18.20 32.60 -25.04
CA VAL A 30 -17.09 31.71 -25.41
C VAL A 30 -17.37 30.92 -26.71
N MET A 31 -18.64 30.57 -26.94
CA MET A 31 -19.04 29.85 -28.17
C MET A 31 -19.02 30.77 -29.42
N THR A 32 -19.19 32.07 -29.25
CA THR A 32 -19.10 33.03 -30.36
C THR A 32 -17.70 33.50 -30.64
N ALA A 33 -16.83 33.57 -29.62
CA ALA A 33 -15.47 34.09 -29.73
C ALA A 33 -14.42 32.99 -29.95
N ASP A 34 -14.46 31.92 -29.17
CA ASP A 34 -13.29 31.04 -29.02
C ASP A 34 -13.56 29.60 -29.40
N PHE A 35 -14.82 29.09 -29.25
CA PHE A 35 -15.12 27.68 -29.41
C PHE A 35 -16.16 27.39 -30.49
N GLY A 36 -15.94 26.35 -31.27
CA GLY A 36 -16.89 25.87 -32.28
C GLY A 36 -17.69 24.65 -31.82
N GLN A 37 -17.43 24.13 -30.64
CA GLN A 37 -18.11 22.94 -30.09
C GLN A 37 -18.40 23.08 -28.60
N LEU A 38 -19.62 22.67 -28.19
CA LEU A 38 -20.03 22.54 -26.80
C LEU A 38 -20.61 21.14 -26.60
N GLU A 39 -20.20 20.46 -25.55
CA GLU A 39 -20.84 19.25 -25.06
C GLU A 39 -21.48 19.52 -23.70
N LEU A 40 -22.79 19.25 -23.62
CA LEU A 40 -23.56 19.38 -22.37
C LEU A 40 -23.99 17.98 -21.95
N GLU A 41 -23.55 17.56 -20.76
CA GLU A 41 -24.04 16.35 -20.11
C GLU A 41 -25.07 16.68 -19.03
N THR A 42 -26.26 16.15 -19.21
CA THR A 42 -27.32 16.20 -18.20
C THR A 42 -27.57 14.82 -17.58
N GLN A 43 -28.42 14.75 -16.57
CA GLN A 43 -28.85 13.45 -16.03
C GLN A 43 -29.57 12.57 -17.05
N ARG A 44 -30.21 13.17 -18.06
CA ARG A 44 -31.12 12.46 -19.02
C ARG A 44 -30.54 12.36 -20.42
N SER A 45 -29.66 13.28 -20.81
CA SER A 45 -29.16 13.34 -22.19
C SER A 45 -27.75 13.92 -22.26
N ARG A 46 -27.10 13.65 -23.39
CA ARG A 46 -25.88 14.29 -23.83
C ARG A 46 -26.21 15.12 -25.05
N VAL A 47 -25.94 16.42 -25.01
CA VAL A 47 -26.20 17.36 -26.08
C VAL A 47 -24.87 17.87 -26.63
N THR A 48 -24.67 17.74 -27.93
CA THR A 48 -23.53 18.32 -28.64
C THR A 48 -24.01 19.48 -29.51
N VAL A 49 -23.45 20.66 -29.31
CA VAL A 49 -23.68 21.85 -30.12
C VAL A 49 -22.44 22.12 -30.96
N LEU A 50 -22.60 22.25 -32.27
CA LEU A 50 -21.52 22.62 -33.21
C LEU A 50 -21.86 23.94 -33.90
N VAL A 51 -20.93 24.85 -33.87
CA VAL A 51 -21.03 26.17 -34.57
C VAL A 51 -20.02 26.22 -35.71
N SER A 52 -20.49 26.33 -36.92
CA SER A 52 -19.61 26.43 -38.09
C SER A 52 -19.00 27.84 -38.21
N LYS A 53 -17.90 27.98 -38.95
CA LYS A 53 -17.28 29.29 -39.26
C LYS A 53 -18.23 30.30 -39.91
N LYS A 54 -19.36 29.84 -40.51
CA LYS A 54 -20.40 30.67 -41.11
C LYS A 54 -21.58 30.94 -40.15
N GLY A 55 -21.45 30.64 -38.86
CA GLY A 55 -22.47 30.84 -37.87
C GLY A 55 -23.63 29.80 -37.86
N LYS A 56 -23.56 28.75 -38.69
CA LYS A 56 -24.59 27.71 -38.70
C LYS A 56 -24.44 26.83 -37.46
N VAL A 57 -25.50 26.76 -36.64
CA VAL A 57 -25.58 25.94 -35.44
C VAL A 57 -26.21 24.59 -35.77
N THR A 58 -25.61 23.50 -35.30
CA THR A 58 -26.14 22.14 -35.37
C THR A 58 -26.18 21.57 -33.97
N LEU A 59 -27.35 21.06 -33.58
CA LEU A 59 -27.58 20.46 -32.27
C LEU A 59 -27.87 18.95 -32.44
N ARG A 60 -27.22 18.11 -31.65
CA ARG A 60 -27.46 16.67 -31.59
C ARG A 60 -27.70 16.29 -30.14
N GLU A 61 -28.84 15.68 -29.86
CA GLU A 61 -29.17 15.15 -28.56
C GLU A 61 -29.22 13.63 -28.61
N ARG A 62 -28.64 12.98 -27.58
CA ARG A 62 -28.70 11.54 -27.35
C ARG A 62 -29.21 11.29 -25.94
N ALA A 63 -30.30 10.55 -25.78
CA ALA A 63 -30.78 10.12 -24.48
C ALA A 63 -29.77 9.16 -23.83
N LYS A 64 -29.58 9.26 -22.54
CA LYS A 64 -28.82 8.29 -21.73
C LYS A 64 -29.70 7.11 -21.37
N THR A 65 -29.27 5.90 -21.71
CA THR A 65 -30.01 4.64 -21.49
C THR A 65 -29.92 4.10 -20.05
N ALA A 66 -29.13 4.68 -19.18
CA ALA A 66 -29.02 4.26 -17.78
C ALA A 66 -29.33 5.43 -16.83
N GLN A 67 -30.17 5.19 -15.85
CA GLN A 67 -30.30 6.07 -14.69
C GLN A 67 -28.98 5.95 -13.87
N GLY A 68 -28.00 6.78 -14.19
CA GLY A 68 -26.87 7.00 -13.27
C GLY A 68 -27.40 7.63 -12.00
N SER A 69 -26.88 7.22 -10.84
CA SER A 69 -27.08 7.94 -9.58
C SER A 69 -26.83 9.42 -9.77
N ALA A 70 -27.63 10.28 -9.12
CA ALA A 70 -27.44 11.72 -9.17
C ALA A 70 -25.96 12.05 -8.86
N PRO A 71 -25.31 12.93 -9.68
CA PRO A 71 -23.93 13.30 -9.41
C PRO A 71 -23.85 13.89 -8.01
N ASP A 72 -22.91 13.40 -7.22
CA ASP A 72 -22.58 13.99 -5.92
C ASP A 72 -21.84 15.30 -6.19
N PHE A 73 -22.53 16.44 -5.95
CA PHE A 73 -21.97 17.77 -6.08
C PHE A 73 -21.28 18.27 -4.80
N SER A 74 -21.09 17.41 -3.80
CA SER A 74 -20.34 17.80 -2.61
C SER A 74 -18.89 18.05 -3.03
N HIS A 75 -18.45 19.30 -2.93
CA HIS A 75 -17.06 19.70 -3.14
C HIS A 75 -16.13 19.17 -2.05
N ASP A 76 -16.67 18.75 -0.93
CA ASP A 76 -16.00 18.12 0.20
C ASP A 76 -16.07 16.59 0.01
N ARG A 77 -15.24 16.05 -0.88
CA ARG A 77 -14.99 14.61 -0.92
C ARG A 77 -14.30 14.20 0.36
N GLN A 78 -15.09 13.88 1.37
CA GLN A 78 -14.55 13.23 2.56
C GLN A 78 -13.91 11.92 2.11
N LYS A 79 -12.62 11.75 2.42
CA LYS A 79 -11.90 10.51 2.15
C LYS A 79 -12.64 9.38 2.87
N GLN A 80 -13.19 8.43 2.12
CA GLN A 80 -13.83 7.25 2.70
C GLN A 80 -12.74 6.33 3.24
N TYR A 81 -12.59 6.31 4.55
CA TYR A 81 -11.70 5.41 5.23
C TYR A 81 -12.32 4.02 5.38
N ILE A 82 -11.49 2.97 5.38
CA ILE A 82 -11.94 1.59 5.64
C ILE A 82 -12.48 1.46 7.07
N LEU A 83 -11.75 2.03 8.04
CA LEU A 83 -12.26 2.20 9.40
C LEU A 83 -12.90 3.59 9.51
N PRO A 84 -14.17 3.70 9.90
CA PRO A 84 -14.89 4.97 9.94
C PRO A 84 -14.33 5.92 11.02
N GLN A 85 -14.53 7.23 10.83
CA GLN A 85 -14.07 8.27 11.77
C GLN A 85 -15.02 8.51 12.95
N ASP A 86 -16.27 8.12 12.82
CA ASP A 86 -17.40 8.44 13.68
C ASP A 86 -18.08 7.22 14.30
N VAL A 87 -17.55 6.02 14.01
CA VAL A 87 -17.99 4.77 14.62
C VAL A 87 -16.85 4.21 15.48
N PRO A 88 -17.10 3.92 16.78
CA PRO A 88 -16.05 3.43 17.65
C PRO A 88 -15.59 2.02 17.23
N VAL A 89 -14.29 1.89 17.01
CA VAL A 89 -13.64 0.61 16.74
C VAL A 89 -12.90 0.19 18.03
N PRO A 90 -13.24 -0.96 18.65
CA PRO A 90 -12.79 -1.29 20.00
C PRO A 90 -11.27 -1.15 20.21
N PHE A 91 -10.45 -1.70 19.32
CA PHE A 91 -9.00 -1.61 19.46
C PHE A 91 -8.46 -0.18 19.24
N LEU A 92 -9.10 0.66 18.39
CA LEU A 92 -8.69 2.05 18.21
C LEU A 92 -8.99 2.91 19.44
N VAL A 93 -10.10 2.62 20.11
CA VAL A 93 -10.45 3.29 21.37
C VAL A 93 -9.45 2.94 22.46
N GLU A 94 -9.15 1.66 22.65
CA GLU A 94 -8.22 1.20 23.68
C GLU A 94 -6.80 1.69 23.45
N LEU A 95 -6.36 1.74 22.17
CA LEU A 95 -5.04 2.27 21.80
C LEU A 95 -4.99 3.81 21.77
N GLY A 96 -6.09 4.48 22.17
CA GLY A 96 -6.18 5.94 22.27
C GLY A 96 -6.14 6.66 20.92
N VAL A 97 -6.52 5.98 19.83
CA VAL A 97 -6.62 6.57 18.49
C VAL A 97 -8.00 7.17 18.25
N GLN A 98 -9.03 6.58 18.85
CA GLN A 98 -10.41 7.10 18.87
C GLN A 98 -10.88 7.34 20.30
N THR A 99 -11.88 8.22 20.46
CA THR A 99 -12.65 8.35 21.71
C THR A 99 -13.70 7.24 21.80
N ALA A 100 -14.33 7.10 22.96
CA ALA A 100 -15.42 6.13 23.16
C ALA A 100 -16.63 6.37 22.23
N GLU A 101 -16.80 7.62 21.75
CA GLU A 101 -17.85 8.03 20.81
C GLU A 101 -17.41 7.83 19.34
N GLY A 102 -16.22 7.29 19.08
CA GLY A 102 -15.68 6.99 17.75
C GLY A 102 -14.93 8.14 17.09
N LYS A 103 -14.82 9.33 17.73
CA LYS A 103 -14.10 10.47 17.16
C LYS A 103 -12.60 10.23 17.17
N VAL A 104 -11.93 10.49 16.06
CA VAL A 104 -10.47 10.38 15.98
C VAL A 104 -9.80 11.46 16.85
N VAL A 105 -8.89 11.03 17.71
CA VAL A 105 -8.08 11.93 18.56
C VAL A 105 -7.14 12.74 17.68
N LYS A 106 -7.23 14.08 17.74
CA LYS A 106 -6.48 15.00 16.88
C LYS A 106 -4.97 14.70 16.84
N ALA A 107 -4.36 14.46 18.00
CA ALA A 107 -2.94 14.11 18.11
C ALA A 107 -2.56 12.73 17.55
N LYS A 108 -3.55 11.89 17.21
CA LYS A 108 -3.38 10.54 16.66
C LYS A 108 -3.92 10.41 15.23
N TYR A 109 -4.27 11.53 14.60
CA TYR A 109 -4.87 11.52 13.27
C TYR A 109 -3.96 10.88 12.22
N ASP A 110 -2.66 11.16 12.26
CA ASP A 110 -1.69 10.53 11.35
C ASP A 110 -1.61 9.02 11.56
N LYS A 111 -1.70 8.56 12.83
CA LYS A 111 -1.76 7.12 13.12
C LYS A 111 -3.02 6.47 12.56
N PHE A 112 -4.16 7.15 12.66
CA PHE A 112 -5.42 6.71 12.07
C PHE A 112 -5.31 6.61 10.53
N ARG A 113 -4.70 7.62 9.88
CA ARG A 113 -4.45 7.62 8.44
C ARG A 113 -3.53 6.47 8.04
N GLN A 114 -2.43 6.25 8.77
CA GLN A 114 -1.50 5.15 8.55
C GLN A 114 -2.20 3.79 8.62
N ILE A 115 -3.04 3.56 9.64
CA ILE A 115 -3.81 2.33 9.80
C ILE A 115 -4.73 2.12 8.60
N ASN A 116 -5.50 3.12 8.20
CA ASN A 116 -6.39 3.02 7.05
C ASN A 116 -5.64 2.79 5.74
N ARG A 117 -4.50 3.46 5.55
CA ARG A 117 -3.64 3.24 4.37
C ARG A 117 -3.12 1.81 4.31
N TYR A 118 -2.70 1.26 5.44
CA TYR A 118 -2.31 -0.15 5.52
C TYR A 118 -3.46 -1.08 5.13
N LEU A 119 -4.66 -0.81 5.61
CA LEU A 119 -5.83 -1.61 5.26
C LEU A 119 -6.23 -1.51 3.78
N GLU A 120 -5.93 -0.40 3.10
CA GLU A 120 -6.08 -0.30 1.64
C GLU A 120 -5.20 -1.35 0.94
N PHE A 121 -3.93 -1.50 1.34
CA PHE A 121 -3.04 -2.55 0.81
C PHE A 121 -3.52 -3.96 1.15
N VAL A 122 -4.06 -4.15 2.35
CA VAL A 122 -4.65 -5.45 2.74
C VAL A 122 -5.88 -5.74 1.89
N ARG A 123 -6.74 -4.75 1.62
CA ARG A 123 -7.90 -4.90 0.74
C ARG A 123 -7.50 -5.35 -0.67
N ASP A 124 -6.45 -4.77 -1.21
CA ASP A 124 -5.98 -5.07 -2.56
C ASP A 124 -5.48 -6.51 -2.72
N ILE A 125 -5.01 -7.13 -1.63
CA ILE A 125 -4.50 -8.52 -1.66
C ILE A 125 -5.55 -9.57 -1.32
N LEU A 126 -6.78 -9.19 -0.96
CA LEU A 126 -7.83 -10.16 -0.60
C LEU A 126 -8.13 -11.15 -1.72
N VAL A 127 -7.97 -10.76 -2.98
CA VAL A 127 -8.19 -11.61 -4.16
C VAL A 127 -7.22 -12.78 -4.25
N TYR A 128 -6.09 -12.71 -3.54
CA TYR A 128 -5.06 -13.74 -3.49
C TYR A 128 -5.19 -14.66 -2.27
N LEU A 129 -6.05 -14.31 -1.31
CA LEU A 129 -6.33 -15.09 -0.12
C LEU A 129 -7.62 -15.90 -0.32
N PRO A 130 -7.59 -17.24 -0.21
CA PRO A 130 -8.78 -18.05 -0.38
C PRO A 130 -9.74 -17.81 0.79
N ARG A 131 -11.05 -17.71 0.49
CA ARG A 131 -12.09 -17.59 1.53
C ARG A 131 -12.40 -18.94 2.20
N GLU A 132 -12.36 -20.01 1.41
CA GLU A 132 -12.60 -21.38 1.86
C GLU A 132 -11.32 -22.18 1.63
N ASN A 133 -10.64 -22.51 2.70
CA ASN A 133 -9.32 -23.17 2.66
C ASN A 133 -9.29 -24.49 3.46
N GLY A 134 -10.43 -24.90 4.06
CA GLY A 134 -10.50 -26.09 4.91
C GLY A 134 -9.77 -25.94 6.28
N ARG A 135 -9.05 -24.84 6.46
CA ARG A 135 -8.35 -24.43 7.68
C ARG A 135 -8.30 -22.90 7.78
N PRO A 136 -8.09 -22.35 8.99
CA PRO A 136 -7.82 -20.92 9.13
C PRO A 136 -6.61 -20.47 8.29
N LEU A 137 -6.68 -19.30 7.67
CA LEU A 137 -5.52 -18.69 7.04
C LEU A 137 -4.51 -18.30 8.10
N ARG A 138 -3.28 -18.77 7.96
CA ARG A 138 -2.21 -18.46 8.90
C ARG A 138 -1.43 -17.24 8.44
N ILE A 139 -1.37 -16.25 9.31
CA ILE A 139 -0.69 -14.98 9.08
C ILE A 139 0.36 -14.78 10.16
N ILE A 140 1.58 -14.44 9.78
CA ILE A 140 2.66 -14.12 10.72
C ILE A 140 3.06 -12.67 10.54
N ASP A 141 3.07 -11.91 11.63
CA ASP A 141 3.52 -10.51 11.68
C ASP A 141 4.81 -10.42 12.49
N PHE A 142 5.93 -10.25 11.78
CA PHE A 142 7.26 -10.15 12.36
C PHE A 142 7.58 -8.71 12.77
N GLY A 143 8.02 -8.52 14.03
CA GLY A 143 8.33 -7.22 14.59
C GLY A 143 7.06 -6.40 14.82
N CYS A 144 6.00 -7.02 15.37
CA CYS A 144 4.68 -6.41 15.50
C CYS A 144 4.66 -5.18 16.44
N GLY A 145 5.65 -5.01 17.31
CA GLY A 145 5.77 -3.88 18.23
C GLY A 145 4.49 -3.67 19.05
N LYS A 146 3.99 -2.43 19.13
CA LYS A 146 2.71 -2.10 19.80
C LYS A 146 1.47 -2.60 19.07
N SER A 147 1.63 -3.32 17.98
CA SER A 147 0.62 -4.10 17.25
C SER A 147 -0.59 -3.33 16.74
N TYR A 148 -0.52 -2.00 16.56
CA TYR A 148 -1.62 -1.23 15.97
C TYR A 148 -2.07 -1.80 14.62
N LEU A 149 -1.12 -2.20 13.79
CA LEU A 149 -1.39 -2.71 12.44
C LEU A 149 -1.79 -4.19 12.47
N THR A 150 -1.28 -4.97 13.42
CA THR A 150 -1.69 -6.36 13.64
C THR A 150 -3.15 -6.44 14.10
N PHE A 151 -3.56 -5.58 15.06
CA PHE A 151 -4.97 -5.46 15.48
C PHE A 151 -5.87 -5.00 14.33
N ALA A 152 -5.40 -4.03 13.53
CA ALA A 152 -6.15 -3.56 12.37
C ALA A 152 -6.34 -4.66 11.33
N LEU A 153 -5.28 -5.43 11.04
CA LEU A 153 -5.32 -6.57 10.13
C LEU A 153 -6.34 -7.62 10.60
N TYR A 154 -6.24 -8.02 11.86
CA TYR A 154 -7.17 -8.99 12.44
C TYR A 154 -8.62 -8.50 12.38
N TYR A 155 -8.87 -7.27 12.84
CA TYR A 155 -10.20 -6.69 12.82
C TYR A 155 -10.77 -6.62 11.39
N TYR A 156 -9.97 -6.17 10.44
CA TYR A 156 -10.40 -6.06 9.05
C TYR A 156 -10.69 -7.43 8.43
N LEU A 157 -9.83 -8.41 8.59
CA LEU A 157 -10.02 -9.73 8.01
C LEU A 157 -11.09 -10.53 8.75
N LYS A 158 -11.00 -10.67 10.08
CA LYS A 158 -11.91 -11.53 10.86
C LYS A 158 -13.25 -10.87 11.12
N VAL A 159 -13.24 -9.61 11.62
CA VAL A 159 -14.48 -8.97 12.08
C VAL A 159 -15.27 -8.39 10.92
N MET A 160 -14.62 -7.62 10.03
CA MET A 160 -15.31 -6.97 8.91
C MET A 160 -15.57 -7.90 7.73
N ASN A 161 -14.56 -8.67 7.30
CA ASN A 161 -14.60 -9.50 6.09
C ASN A 161 -14.91 -10.98 6.35
N LYS A 162 -15.03 -11.42 7.63
CA LYS A 162 -15.43 -12.77 8.02
C LYS A 162 -14.51 -13.89 7.52
N TYR A 163 -13.22 -13.59 7.33
CA TYR A 163 -12.22 -14.63 7.05
C TYR A 163 -11.99 -15.49 8.30
N ASP A 164 -11.78 -16.77 8.11
CA ASP A 164 -11.24 -17.62 9.17
C ASP A 164 -9.73 -17.51 9.17
N ILE A 165 -9.16 -16.93 10.23
CA ILE A 165 -7.74 -16.57 10.31
C ILE A 165 -7.16 -16.90 11.68
N CYS A 166 -5.87 -17.25 11.67
CA CYS A 166 -5.00 -17.30 12.84
C CYS A 166 -3.82 -16.34 12.58
N VAL A 167 -3.66 -15.34 13.41
CA VAL A 167 -2.59 -14.34 13.31
C VAL A 167 -1.63 -14.50 14.47
N ILE A 168 -0.34 -14.61 14.19
CA ILE A 168 0.72 -14.68 15.19
C ILE A 168 1.60 -13.44 15.05
N GLY A 169 1.56 -12.57 16.06
CA GLY A 169 2.45 -11.43 16.19
C GLY A 169 3.70 -11.80 16.97
N LEU A 170 4.88 -11.52 16.43
CA LEU A 170 6.18 -11.78 17.08
C LEU A 170 6.93 -10.48 17.32
N ASP A 171 7.48 -10.35 18.52
CA ASP A 171 8.43 -9.27 18.88
C ASP A 171 9.41 -9.78 19.95
N LEU A 172 10.56 -9.10 20.05
CA LEU A 172 11.59 -9.43 21.06
C LEU A 172 11.22 -8.94 22.47
N LYS A 173 10.37 -7.91 22.57
CA LYS A 173 10.07 -7.21 23.83
C LYS A 173 8.92 -7.90 24.56
N LYS A 174 9.27 -8.59 25.64
CA LYS A 174 8.33 -9.37 26.46
C LYS A 174 7.17 -8.53 27.00
N ASP A 175 7.47 -7.36 27.56
CA ASP A 175 6.47 -6.44 28.11
C ASP A 175 5.45 -5.97 27.06
N VAL A 176 5.91 -5.73 25.83
CA VAL A 176 5.05 -5.35 24.71
C VAL A 176 4.14 -6.50 24.32
N ILE A 177 4.68 -7.72 24.21
CA ILE A 177 3.92 -8.94 23.86
C ILE A 177 2.85 -9.26 24.92
N GLU A 178 3.20 -9.20 26.21
CA GLU A 178 2.26 -9.44 27.29
C GLU A 178 1.09 -8.45 27.25
N ASN A 179 1.36 -7.17 27.01
CA ASN A 179 0.33 -6.15 26.84
C ASN A 179 -0.56 -6.40 25.60
N CYS A 180 0.04 -6.77 24.47
CA CYS A 180 -0.71 -7.07 23.26
C CYS A 180 -1.60 -8.30 23.42
N GLN A 181 -1.11 -9.36 24.09
CA GLN A 181 -1.90 -10.56 24.37
C GLN A 181 -3.08 -10.22 25.28
N ALA A 182 -2.85 -9.48 26.38
CA ALA A 182 -3.92 -9.06 27.27
C ALA A 182 -5.02 -8.25 26.55
N LEU A 183 -4.64 -7.43 25.56
CA LEU A 183 -5.61 -6.70 24.74
C LEU A 183 -6.37 -7.63 23.79
N ALA A 184 -5.70 -8.59 23.15
CA ALA A 184 -6.37 -9.59 22.30
C ALA A 184 -7.39 -10.40 23.09
N ASP A 185 -7.04 -10.86 24.29
CA ASP A 185 -7.92 -11.59 25.19
C ASP A 185 -9.12 -10.72 25.62
N LYS A 186 -8.88 -9.45 25.98
CA LYS A 186 -9.93 -8.47 26.33
C LYS A 186 -10.97 -8.28 25.22
N PHE A 187 -10.55 -8.33 23.95
CA PHE A 187 -11.45 -8.18 22.80
C PHE A 187 -12.06 -9.51 22.33
N GLY A 188 -11.70 -10.65 22.93
CA GLY A 188 -12.14 -11.97 22.47
C GLY A 188 -11.62 -12.30 21.07
N TYR A 189 -10.37 -11.89 20.76
CA TYR A 189 -9.73 -12.16 19.47
C TYR A 189 -8.99 -13.51 19.53
N ASP A 190 -9.74 -14.61 19.69
CA ASP A 190 -9.20 -15.96 19.94
C ASP A 190 -8.21 -16.44 18.84
N GLY A 191 -8.34 -15.93 17.63
CA GLY A 191 -7.42 -16.22 16.52
C GLY A 191 -6.21 -15.27 16.42
N LEU A 192 -5.97 -14.39 17.42
CA LEU A 192 -4.85 -13.47 17.48
C LEU A 192 -3.96 -13.79 18.67
N GLN A 193 -2.75 -14.23 18.41
CA GLN A 193 -1.77 -14.62 19.43
C GLN A 193 -0.51 -13.79 19.31
N PHE A 194 0.12 -13.51 20.43
CA PHE A 194 1.39 -12.81 20.50
C PHE A 194 2.46 -13.64 21.20
N GLN A 195 3.65 -13.71 20.61
CA GLN A 195 4.74 -14.54 21.12
C GLN A 195 6.04 -13.75 21.17
N VAL A 196 6.80 -13.93 22.22
CA VAL A 196 8.18 -13.44 22.31
C VAL A 196 9.06 -14.32 21.46
N GLY A 197 9.75 -13.75 20.49
CA GLY A 197 10.63 -14.52 19.62
C GLY A 197 11.48 -13.67 18.71
N ASP A 198 12.67 -14.19 18.42
CA ASP A 198 13.54 -13.64 17.39
C ASP A 198 13.14 -14.20 16.01
N ILE A 199 13.09 -13.30 15.03
CA ILE A 199 12.72 -13.64 13.65
C ILE A 199 13.66 -14.71 13.08
N GLY A 200 14.97 -14.59 13.30
CA GLY A 200 15.95 -15.54 12.79
C GLY A 200 15.75 -16.95 13.33
N SER A 201 15.51 -17.09 14.62
CA SER A 201 15.37 -18.40 15.31
C SER A 201 13.97 -18.99 15.25
N TYR A 202 12.92 -18.21 14.92
CA TYR A 202 11.55 -18.70 14.86
C TYR A 202 11.39 -19.79 13.79
N GLN A 203 11.08 -21.01 14.19
CA GLN A 203 10.92 -22.12 13.25
C GLN A 203 9.48 -22.23 12.71
N GLY A 204 8.51 -21.67 13.41
CA GLY A 204 7.09 -21.91 13.17
C GLY A 204 6.70 -23.37 13.49
N ASP A 205 5.40 -23.61 13.61
CA ASP A 205 4.89 -24.96 13.45
C ASP A 205 5.03 -25.34 11.97
N THR A 206 5.18 -26.64 11.66
CA THR A 206 5.38 -27.18 10.31
C THR A 206 4.25 -26.91 9.32
N GLU A 207 3.27 -26.09 9.69
CA GLU A 207 2.10 -25.80 8.90
C GLU A 207 2.31 -24.66 7.88
N GLU A 208 1.55 -24.71 6.80
CA GLU A 208 1.59 -23.68 5.74
C GLU A 208 1.23 -22.29 6.26
N VAL A 209 2.02 -21.30 5.91
CA VAL A 209 1.77 -19.87 6.15
C VAL A 209 1.20 -19.23 4.90
N ASP A 210 0.04 -18.58 5.00
CA ASP A 210 -0.59 -17.96 3.84
C ASP A 210 -0.08 -16.54 3.59
N MET A 211 0.22 -15.80 4.67
CA MET A 211 0.67 -14.42 4.57
C MET A 211 1.74 -14.10 5.61
N VAL A 212 2.75 -13.37 5.19
CA VAL A 212 3.78 -12.82 6.08
C VAL A 212 3.71 -11.29 6.01
N VAL A 213 3.70 -10.68 7.17
CA VAL A 213 3.76 -9.23 7.37
C VAL A 213 5.03 -8.91 8.14
N THR A 214 5.74 -7.86 7.71
CA THR A 214 6.90 -7.35 8.44
C THR A 214 7.00 -5.85 8.22
N LEU A 215 6.49 -5.08 9.17
CA LEU A 215 6.36 -3.62 9.02
C LEU A 215 7.42 -2.85 9.79
N HIS A 216 8.13 -3.49 10.73
CA HIS A 216 9.13 -2.84 11.58
C HIS A 216 10.33 -3.74 11.91
N ALA A 217 10.59 -4.79 11.13
CA ALA A 217 11.83 -5.53 11.24
C ALA A 217 12.99 -4.69 10.65
N CYS A 218 14.03 -4.47 11.46
CA CYS A 218 15.15 -3.61 11.07
C CYS A 218 16.24 -4.40 10.36
N ASP A 219 16.81 -3.79 9.31
CA ASP A 219 18.00 -4.24 8.57
C ASP A 219 17.85 -5.71 8.11
N THR A 220 18.81 -6.58 8.45
CA THR A 220 18.81 -7.99 8.07
C THR A 220 17.68 -8.83 8.70
N ALA A 221 17.03 -8.35 9.77
CA ALA A 221 15.83 -9.01 10.29
C ALA A 221 14.68 -9.05 9.27
N THR A 222 14.57 -8.03 8.41
CA THR A 222 13.67 -8.06 7.24
C THR A 222 14.04 -9.21 6.30
N ASP A 223 15.32 -9.44 6.03
CA ASP A 223 15.80 -10.48 5.12
C ASP A 223 15.48 -11.89 5.66
N HIS A 224 15.63 -12.12 6.96
CA HIS A 224 15.19 -13.35 7.61
C HIS A 224 13.68 -13.56 7.50
N ALA A 225 12.87 -12.52 7.68
CA ALA A 225 11.41 -12.61 7.51
C ALA A 225 11.02 -12.97 6.07
N LEU A 226 11.64 -12.33 5.08
CA LEU A 226 11.40 -12.60 3.65
C LEU A 226 11.84 -14.02 3.26
N ALA A 227 13.01 -14.48 3.71
CA ALA A 227 13.47 -15.83 3.45
C ALA A 227 12.54 -16.90 4.06
N LYS A 228 12.04 -16.68 5.28
CA LYS A 228 11.03 -17.56 5.90
C LYS A 228 9.73 -17.56 5.12
N ALA A 229 9.25 -16.40 4.68
CA ALA A 229 8.06 -16.30 3.84
C ALA A 229 8.19 -17.13 2.54
N VAL A 230 9.35 -17.08 1.90
CA VAL A 230 9.67 -17.90 0.72
C VAL A 230 9.73 -19.39 1.09
N LYS A 231 10.38 -19.74 2.19
CA LYS A 231 10.47 -21.13 2.69
C LYS A 231 9.08 -21.74 2.95
N TRP A 232 8.18 -20.98 3.55
CA TRP A 232 6.80 -21.41 3.84
C TRP A 232 5.87 -21.32 2.63
N ASN A 233 6.36 -20.89 1.48
CA ASN A 233 5.54 -20.65 0.30
C ASN A 233 4.38 -19.70 0.54
N ALA A 234 4.57 -18.67 1.36
CA ALA A 234 3.53 -17.69 1.65
C ALA A 234 2.90 -17.13 0.36
N ARG A 235 1.58 -17.01 0.33
CA ARG A 235 0.86 -16.49 -0.85
C ARG A 235 1.08 -15.00 -1.03
N VAL A 236 1.18 -14.28 0.09
CA VAL A 236 1.34 -12.82 0.13
C VAL A 236 2.41 -12.45 1.14
N ILE A 237 3.23 -11.48 0.77
CA ILE A 237 4.21 -10.84 1.64
C ILE A 237 3.96 -9.33 1.59
N LEU A 238 3.80 -8.69 2.77
CA LEU A 238 3.78 -7.24 2.91
C LEU A 238 4.94 -6.84 3.82
N SER A 239 5.92 -6.13 3.27
CA SER A 239 7.12 -5.71 4.00
C SER A 239 7.32 -4.20 3.89
N VAL A 240 7.54 -3.54 5.03
CA VAL A 240 7.91 -2.11 5.10
C VAL A 240 9.28 -2.02 5.78
N PRO A 241 10.37 -2.10 5.02
CA PRO A 241 11.73 -1.99 5.56
C PRO A 241 11.99 -0.59 6.11
N CYS A 242 12.51 -0.50 7.32
CA CYS A 242 12.80 0.79 7.95
C CYS A 242 14.29 1.12 8.03
N CYS A 243 15.17 0.12 7.93
CA CYS A 243 16.62 0.27 8.03
C CYS A 243 17.32 -0.58 6.98
N GLN A 244 18.40 -0.06 6.40
CA GLN A 244 19.20 -0.71 5.35
C GLN A 244 20.70 -0.44 5.62
N HIS A 245 21.14 -0.76 6.84
CA HIS A 245 22.53 -0.49 7.27
C HIS A 245 23.53 -1.44 6.61
N GLU A 246 23.12 -2.66 6.27
CA GLU A 246 23.97 -3.65 5.65
C GLU A 246 24.55 -3.11 4.33
N LEU A 247 23.72 -2.78 3.35
CA LEU A 247 24.21 -2.28 2.07
C LEU A 247 24.89 -0.91 2.18
N ASN A 248 24.46 -0.07 3.11
CA ASN A 248 25.13 1.22 3.32
C ASN A 248 26.60 1.06 3.73
N ARG A 249 26.95 -0.02 4.43
CA ARG A 249 28.34 -0.35 4.76
C ARG A 249 29.11 -0.97 3.62
N GLN A 250 28.44 -1.83 2.81
CA GLN A 250 29.06 -2.58 1.74
C GLN A 250 29.26 -1.75 0.48
N ILE A 251 28.27 -0.94 0.08
CA ILE A 251 28.21 -0.30 -1.25
C ILE A 251 29.51 0.43 -1.61
N SER A 252 30.12 -0.01 -2.69
CA SER A 252 31.34 0.55 -3.25
C SER A 252 31.32 0.46 -4.77
N CYS A 253 31.55 1.57 -5.47
CA CYS A 253 31.62 1.63 -6.91
C CYS A 253 32.43 2.84 -7.36
N SER A 254 33.54 2.60 -8.06
CA SER A 254 34.43 3.69 -8.51
C SER A 254 33.75 4.70 -9.41
N ALA A 255 32.84 4.26 -10.28
CA ALA A 255 32.07 5.15 -11.15
C ALA A 255 31.05 6.01 -10.38
N LEU A 256 30.60 5.57 -9.19
CA LEU A 256 29.66 6.29 -8.34
C LEU A 256 30.36 7.04 -7.19
N GLU A 257 31.66 6.97 -7.06
CA GLU A 257 32.43 7.63 -5.99
C GLU A 257 32.09 9.14 -5.85
N PRO A 258 31.95 9.91 -6.93
CA PRO A 258 31.55 11.31 -6.80
C PRO A 258 30.20 11.55 -6.12
N VAL A 259 29.34 10.54 -6.09
CA VAL A 259 28.00 10.55 -5.47
C VAL A 259 28.07 9.93 -4.06
N LEU A 260 28.70 8.77 -3.93
CA LEU A 260 28.77 7.97 -2.69
C LEU A 260 29.63 8.61 -1.60
N LYS A 261 30.53 9.53 -1.94
CA LYS A 261 31.31 10.31 -0.96
C LYS A 261 30.45 11.16 -0.02
N TYR A 262 29.23 11.50 -0.41
CA TYR A 262 28.27 12.23 0.43
C TYR A 262 27.43 11.26 1.26
N GLY A 263 27.68 11.19 2.57
CA GLY A 263 27.06 10.20 3.48
C GLY A 263 25.54 10.14 3.42
N LEU A 264 24.86 11.29 3.34
CA LEU A 264 23.40 11.34 3.20
C LEU A 264 22.91 10.71 1.88
N ILE A 265 23.63 10.95 0.77
CA ILE A 265 23.25 10.40 -0.53
C ILE A 265 23.54 8.91 -0.55
N ARG A 266 24.68 8.47 -0.01
CA ARG A 266 25.05 7.07 0.13
C ARG A 266 23.98 6.29 0.90
N GLU A 267 23.53 6.81 2.06
CA GLU A 267 22.47 6.19 2.87
C GLU A 267 21.17 6.01 2.07
N ARG A 268 20.74 7.08 1.39
CA ARG A 268 19.49 7.04 0.60
C ARG A 268 19.59 6.08 -0.59
N MET A 269 20.70 6.09 -1.31
CA MET A 269 20.93 5.17 -2.42
C MET A 269 20.98 3.73 -1.92
N ALA A 270 21.73 3.46 -0.86
CA ALA A 270 21.80 2.12 -0.25
C ALA A 270 20.41 1.63 0.16
N ALA A 271 19.57 2.49 0.76
CA ALA A 271 18.21 2.12 1.13
C ALA A 271 17.36 1.71 -0.07
N LEU A 272 17.34 2.52 -1.13
CA LEU A 272 16.57 2.24 -2.34
C LEU A 272 17.07 0.99 -3.08
N ILE A 273 18.40 0.81 -3.15
CA ILE A 273 19.02 -0.36 -3.78
C ILE A 273 18.70 -1.63 -2.98
N THR A 274 18.78 -1.58 -1.64
CA THR A 274 18.42 -2.72 -0.78
C THR A 274 17.01 -3.19 -1.06
N ASP A 275 16.05 -2.28 -1.09
CA ASP A 275 14.65 -2.65 -1.28
C ASP A 275 14.37 -3.12 -2.71
N ALA A 276 15.05 -2.57 -3.72
CA ALA A 276 15.00 -3.06 -5.08
C ALA A 276 15.61 -4.47 -5.22
N VAL A 277 16.75 -4.74 -4.55
CA VAL A 277 17.37 -6.07 -4.52
C VAL A 277 16.45 -7.09 -3.86
N ARG A 278 15.83 -6.75 -2.71
CA ARG A 278 14.83 -7.60 -2.03
C ARG A 278 13.68 -7.96 -2.95
N ALA A 279 13.12 -6.97 -3.66
CA ALA A 279 12.03 -7.20 -4.61
C ALA A 279 12.44 -8.14 -5.75
N ASN A 280 13.59 -7.89 -6.38
CA ASN A 280 14.11 -8.74 -7.46
C ASN A 280 14.40 -10.18 -6.98
N LEU A 281 14.98 -10.34 -5.78
CA LEU A 281 15.20 -11.66 -5.20
C LEU A 281 13.89 -12.42 -4.98
N LEU A 282 12.83 -11.76 -4.49
CA LEU A 282 11.52 -12.39 -4.36
C LEU A 282 10.94 -12.80 -5.73
N GLU A 283 11.19 -12.01 -6.79
CA GLU A 283 10.77 -12.35 -8.16
C GLU A 283 11.49 -13.61 -8.69
N GLU A 284 12.77 -13.76 -8.38
CA GLU A 284 13.55 -14.97 -8.71
C GLU A 284 12.90 -16.23 -8.09
N TYR A 285 12.29 -16.07 -6.90
CA TYR A 285 11.62 -17.16 -6.18
C TYR A 285 10.11 -17.28 -6.47
N GLY A 286 9.65 -16.65 -7.54
CA GLY A 286 8.32 -16.88 -8.10
C GLY A 286 7.23 -15.96 -7.56
N TYR A 287 7.59 -14.82 -7.00
CA TYR A 287 6.64 -13.78 -6.62
C TYR A 287 6.46 -12.76 -7.74
N ASP A 288 5.33 -12.08 -7.74
CA ASP A 288 5.06 -10.86 -8.48
C ASP A 288 5.17 -9.70 -7.47
N THR A 289 6.14 -8.81 -7.68
CA THR A 289 6.47 -7.79 -6.69
C THR A 289 6.07 -6.40 -7.15
N GLN A 290 5.70 -5.57 -6.20
CA GLN A 290 5.44 -4.15 -6.41
C GLN A 290 6.07 -3.35 -5.28
N ILE A 291 6.74 -2.28 -5.65
CA ILE A 291 7.25 -1.28 -4.71
C ILE A 291 6.27 -0.13 -4.69
N LEU A 292 5.68 0.14 -3.53
CA LEU A 292 4.58 1.09 -3.35
C LEU A 292 4.94 2.09 -2.25
N GLU A 293 4.36 3.27 -2.32
CA GLU A 293 4.46 4.25 -1.24
C GLU A 293 3.47 3.89 -0.12
N PHE A 294 4.00 3.66 1.10
CA PHE A 294 3.22 3.24 2.25
C PHE A 294 2.52 4.41 2.94
N ILE A 295 3.27 5.46 3.24
CA ILE A 295 2.79 6.72 3.84
C ILE A 295 3.45 7.89 3.13
N ASP A 296 2.85 9.08 3.26
CA ASP A 296 3.38 10.29 2.61
C ASP A 296 4.82 10.58 3.07
N MET A 297 5.68 10.97 2.14
CA MET A 297 7.11 11.30 2.39
C MET A 297 7.29 12.43 3.42
N GLU A 298 6.28 13.25 3.65
CA GLU A 298 6.28 14.31 4.68
C GLU A 298 6.53 13.76 6.09
N HIS A 299 6.18 12.48 6.34
CA HIS A 299 6.33 11.84 7.65
C HIS A 299 7.63 11.07 7.82
N THR A 300 8.14 10.45 6.75
CA THR A 300 9.42 9.72 6.74
C THR A 300 9.89 9.44 5.32
N PRO A 301 11.19 9.57 5.03
CA PRO A 301 11.75 9.15 3.75
C PRO A 301 11.80 7.61 3.59
N LYS A 302 11.56 6.86 4.66
CA LYS A 302 11.55 5.38 4.69
C LYS A 302 10.12 4.88 4.67
N ASN A 303 9.47 5.03 3.52
CA ASN A 303 8.03 4.83 3.33
C ASN A 303 7.69 3.81 2.24
N ILE A 304 8.62 2.94 1.90
CA ILE A 304 8.44 1.90 0.88
C ILE A 304 7.73 0.69 1.48
N LEU A 305 6.69 0.22 0.78
CA LEU A 305 6.08 -1.08 0.96
C LEU A 305 6.48 -2.00 -0.21
N ILE A 306 7.09 -3.12 0.09
CA ILE A 306 7.27 -4.24 -0.84
C ILE A 306 6.05 -5.15 -0.68
N ARG A 307 5.22 -5.21 -1.73
CA ARG A 307 4.11 -6.16 -1.85
C ARG A 307 4.52 -7.27 -2.79
N ALA A 308 4.55 -8.50 -2.32
CA ALA A 308 4.88 -9.65 -3.14
C ALA A 308 3.76 -10.68 -3.09
N VAL A 309 3.31 -11.14 -4.26
CA VAL A 309 2.24 -12.12 -4.40
C VAL A 309 2.78 -13.32 -5.18
N ARG A 310 2.59 -14.53 -4.63
CA ARG A 310 3.10 -15.76 -5.26
C ARG A 310 2.37 -16.07 -6.56
N LYS A 311 3.11 -16.28 -7.63
CA LYS A 311 2.60 -16.68 -8.96
C LYS A 311 2.11 -18.13 -8.92
N LYS A 312 0.92 -18.40 -9.49
CA LYS A 312 0.28 -19.73 -9.44
C LYS A 312 1.05 -20.84 -10.15
N HIS A 313 1.95 -20.53 -11.11
CA HIS A 313 2.56 -21.51 -12.02
C HIS A 313 4.07 -21.33 -12.23
N MET A 314 4.73 -20.44 -11.49
CA MET A 314 6.19 -20.29 -11.60
C MET A 314 6.90 -21.10 -10.53
N LYS A 315 7.80 -21.99 -11.00
CA LYS A 315 8.85 -22.57 -10.19
C LYS A 315 10.11 -21.72 -10.35
N TYR A 316 10.96 -21.69 -9.35
CA TYR A 316 12.32 -21.16 -9.46
C TYR A 316 12.98 -21.67 -10.75
N ARG A 317 13.56 -20.77 -11.52
CA ARG A 317 14.34 -21.09 -12.73
C ARG A 317 15.71 -20.44 -12.59
N ALA A 318 16.75 -21.22 -12.37
CA ALA A 318 18.12 -20.74 -12.40
C ALA A 318 18.51 -20.26 -13.82
N GLY A 319 19.35 -19.24 -13.90
CA GLY A 319 19.97 -18.79 -15.15
C GLY A 319 19.07 -17.91 -16.05
N THR A 320 18.08 -17.22 -15.49
CA THR A 320 17.30 -16.24 -16.26
C THR A 320 18.11 -14.97 -16.55
N LYS A 321 17.71 -14.22 -17.58
CA LYS A 321 18.36 -12.95 -17.93
C LYS A 321 18.28 -11.93 -16.79
N GLU A 322 17.16 -11.92 -16.09
CA GLU A 322 16.89 -11.03 -14.94
C GLU A 322 17.85 -11.34 -13.78
N GLN A 323 18.06 -12.64 -13.47
CA GLN A 323 19.04 -13.07 -12.45
C GLN A 323 20.45 -12.62 -12.82
N GLY A 324 20.84 -12.76 -14.08
CA GLY A 324 22.14 -12.29 -14.56
C GLY A 324 22.32 -10.80 -14.41
N ALA A 325 21.28 -9.99 -14.64
CA ALA A 325 21.31 -8.54 -14.47
C ALA A 325 21.45 -8.14 -13.00
N LEU A 326 20.74 -8.82 -12.08
CA LEU A 326 20.86 -8.56 -10.65
C LEU A 326 22.26 -8.90 -10.12
N GLN A 327 22.81 -10.05 -10.53
CA GLN A 327 24.19 -10.45 -10.17
C GLN A 327 25.23 -9.46 -10.69
N GLN A 328 25.05 -8.92 -11.91
CA GLN A 328 25.92 -7.87 -12.44
C GLN A 328 25.83 -6.59 -11.61
N LEU A 329 24.63 -6.19 -11.15
CA LEU A 329 24.46 -5.06 -10.27
C LEU A 329 25.17 -5.27 -8.93
N GLU A 330 25.01 -6.43 -8.32
CA GLU A 330 25.66 -6.79 -7.05
C GLU A 330 27.19 -6.74 -7.19
N ALA A 331 27.74 -7.31 -8.26
CA ALA A 331 29.17 -7.26 -8.54
C ALA A 331 29.68 -5.83 -8.80
N LEU A 332 28.92 -5.01 -9.55
CA LEU A 332 29.25 -3.61 -9.84
C LEU A 332 29.33 -2.77 -8.56
N LEU A 333 28.38 -2.99 -7.66
CA LEU A 333 28.26 -2.25 -6.41
C LEU A 333 29.06 -2.88 -5.26
N GLN A 334 29.68 -4.04 -5.50
CA GLN A 334 30.45 -4.83 -4.52
C GLN A 334 29.63 -5.14 -3.25
N ILE A 335 28.37 -5.53 -3.45
CA ILE A 335 27.43 -5.86 -2.37
C ILE A 335 27.15 -7.36 -2.32
N ASP A 336 26.95 -7.87 -1.11
CA ASP A 336 26.58 -9.26 -0.83
C ASP A 336 25.38 -9.26 0.15
N PRO A 337 24.14 -9.24 -0.38
CA PRO A 337 22.95 -9.11 0.44
C PRO A 337 22.66 -10.38 1.25
N THR A 338 22.42 -10.23 2.56
CA THR A 338 22.03 -11.33 3.46
C THR A 338 20.86 -12.15 2.89
N LEU A 339 19.85 -11.48 2.27
CA LEU A 339 18.72 -12.21 1.71
C LEU A 339 19.12 -13.21 0.63
N ARG A 340 20.10 -12.91 -0.21
CA ARG A 340 20.59 -13.85 -1.24
C ARG A 340 21.15 -15.12 -0.60
N GLU A 341 21.96 -15.01 0.45
CA GLU A 341 22.53 -16.16 1.14
C GLU A 341 21.44 -17.01 1.82
N LEU A 342 20.51 -16.36 2.52
CA LEU A 342 19.39 -17.06 3.17
C LEU A 342 18.50 -17.81 2.17
N LEU A 343 18.32 -17.25 0.97
CA LEU A 343 17.50 -17.88 -0.07
C LEU A 343 18.22 -19.09 -0.72
N LYS A 344 19.54 -19.08 -0.83
CA LYS A 344 20.32 -20.28 -1.26
C LYS A 344 20.10 -21.45 -0.29
N GLU A 345 20.05 -21.18 1.01
CA GLU A 345 19.73 -22.23 1.99
C GLU A 345 18.32 -22.81 1.76
N VAL A 346 17.34 -21.98 1.39
CA VAL A 346 15.98 -22.44 1.09
C VAL A 346 15.94 -23.39 -0.10
N GLU A 347 16.81 -23.22 -1.10
CA GLU A 347 16.90 -24.11 -2.27
C GLU A 347 17.35 -25.52 -1.91
N LEU A 348 18.24 -25.67 -0.92
CA LEU A 348 18.75 -26.96 -0.49
C LEU A 348 17.68 -27.84 0.18
N PHE A 349 16.56 -27.24 0.60
CA PHE A 349 15.45 -27.92 1.29
C PHE A 349 14.20 -28.09 0.41
N ARG A 350 14.24 -27.68 -0.87
CA ARG A 350 13.18 -27.88 -1.87
C ARG A 350 13.49 -29.01 -2.84
#